data_b992b11831fb2405fe4e306fcd10b4a4
#
_entry.id   b992b11831fb2405fe4e306fcd10b4a4
#
_cell.length_a   1.000
_cell.length_b   1.000
_cell.length_c   1.000
_cell.angle_alpha   90.00
_cell.angle_beta   90.00
_cell.angle_gamma   90.00
#
_symmetry.space_group_name_H-M   'P 1'
#
loop_
_entity.id
_entity.type
_entity.pdbx_description
1 polymer ?
#
loop_
_entity_poly.entity_id
_entity_poly.type
_entity_poly.pdbx_seq_one_letter_code
_entity_poly.pdbx_strand_id
1 'polypeptide(L)'
;MKWAVGKRGISFLLAFSLCLLGGCKYFDPGANFIDDKVVWKKIKKEAPELGLDPSFVYAICHAESSLNANAESSIAKGLMQLTEPAWSDVTTLHYRTAFQWETNIEVGMLYLKRLKGMLESVDLFTYPRLAASYRYGYGALRQEQFMVSRMKTPINRIYRKLFAGQLAPVTPPEE
;
A
#
# COMPACT_ATOMS: atom_id res chain seq x y z
N MET A 1 54.84 28.77 13.39
CA MET A 1 53.51 29.32 13.11
C MET A 1 52.51 28.18 13.00
N LYS A 2 51.64 28.02 14.02
CA LYS A 2 50.63 26.94 14.09
C LYS A 2 49.29 27.50 13.62
N TRP A 3 48.69 26.89 12.62
CA TRP A 3 47.31 27.17 12.24
C TRP A 3 46.40 26.08 12.79
N ALA A 4 45.51 26.49 13.67
CA ALA A 4 44.47 25.63 14.23
C ALA A 4 43.26 25.57 13.28
N VAL A 5 42.89 24.39 12.85
CA VAL A 5 41.68 24.11 12.10
C VAL A 5 40.56 23.82 13.10
N GLY A 6 39.60 24.73 13.19
CA GLY A 6 38.41 24.58 14.02
C GLY A 6 37.43 23.54 13.45
N LYS A 7 37.18 22.50 14.24
CA LYS A 7 36.08 21.55 13.99
C LYS A 7 34.76 22.20 14.38
N ARG A 8 33.92 22.53 13.42
CA ARG A 8 32.50 22.83 13.67
C ARG A 8 31.72 21.51 13.69
N GLY A 9 31.46 21.03 14.90
CA GLY A 9 30.53 19.94 15.12
C GLY A 9 29.10 20.44 14.94
N ILE A 10 28.36 19.86 13.95
CA ILE A 10 26.95 20.03 13.82
C ILE A 10 26.30 18.99 14.72
N SER A 11 25.87 19.42 15.91
CA SER A 11 25.01 18.62 16.80
C SER A 11 23.63 18.47 16.17
N PHE A 12 23.31 17.30 15.64
CA PHE A 12 21.94 16.89 15.38
C PHE A 12 21.28 16.56 16.73
N LEU A 13 20.54 17.51 17.28
CA LEU A 13 19.64 17.28 18.40
C LEU A 13 18.48 16.40 17.91
N LEU A 14 18.52 15.12 18.28
CA LEU A 14 17.38 14.22 18.25
C LEU A 14 16.32 14.72 19.25
N ALA A 15 15.32 15.44 18.76
CA ALA A 15 14.13 15.76 19.52
C ALA A 15 13.27 14.50 19.66
N PHE A 16 13.55 13.68 20.66
CA PHE A 16 12.65 12.64 21.14
C PHE A 16 11.52 13.34 21.91
N SER A 17 10.46 13.76 21.22
CA SER A 17 9.27 14.26 21.86
C SER A 17 8.38 13.09 22.27
N LEU A 18 8.35 12.86 23.57
CA LEU A 18 7.45 11.96 24.27
C LEU A 18 6.03 12.51 24.19
N CYS A 19 5.21 12.10 23.21
CA CYS A 19 3.78 12.38 23.19
C CYS A 19 3.02 11.20 23.82
N LEU A 20 2.80 11.33 25.13
CA LEU A 20 1.77 10.59 25.85
C LEU A 20 0.41 11.26 25.62
N LEU A 21 -0.57 10.43 25.21
CA LEU A 21 -2.02 10.68 25.25
C LEU A 21 -2.60 11.75 24.29
N GLY A 22 -3.21 11.27 23.24
CA GLY A 22 -4.05 12.04 22.32
C GLY A 22 -3.59 11.92 20.89
N GLY A 23 -4.42 11.35 20.01
CA GLY A 23 -4.12 11.12 18.60
C GLY A 23 -3.78 12.41 17.86
N CYS A 24 -2.54 12.84 17.93
CA CYS A 24 -1.99 13.82 17.00
C CYS A 24 -1.93 13.14 15.61
N LYS A 25 -2.89 13.44 14.75
CA LYS A 25 -2.72 13.27 13.32
C LYS A 25 -1.48 14.07 12.94
N TYR A 26 -0.41 13.36 12.56
CA TYR A 26 0.78 14.01 12.01
C TYR A 26 0.33 14.80 10.78
N PHE A 27 0.36 16.14 10.86
CA PHE A 27 0.00 16.98 9.73
C PHE A 27 1.15 16.94 8.73
N ASP A 28 0.98 16.16 7.66
CA ASP A 28 1.86 16.18 6.50
C ASP A 28 1.35 17.24 5.52
N PRO A 29 2.05 18.39 5.36
CA PRO A 29 1.60 19.46 4.47
C PRO A 29 1.58 19.06 2.98
N GLY A 30 2.21 17.95 2.60
CA GLY A 30 2.18 17.37 1.26
C GLY A 30 1.09 16.33 1.05
N ALA A 31 0.35 15.94 2.11
CA ALA A 31 -0.68 14.92 1.99
C ALA A 31 -1.89 15.41 1.19
N ASN A 32 -2.40 14.54 0.33
CA ASN A 32 -3.61 14.74 -0.45
C ASN A 32 -4.57 13.56 -0.21
N PHE A 33 -5.35 13.62 0.86
CA PHE A 33 -6.33 12.60 1.20
C PHE A 33 -7.56 12.72 0.32
N ILE A 34 -7.87 11.68 -0.41
CA ILE A 34 -9.07 11.60 -1.25
C ILE A 34 -10.26 11.17 -0.37
N ASP A 35 -11.41 11.76 -0.62
CA ASP A 35 -12.65 11.45 0.10
C ASP A 35 -13.01 9.95 -0.01
N ASP A 36 -13.33 9.34 1.12
CA ASP A 36 -13.65 7.93 1.27
C ASP A 36 -14.79 7.49 0.32
N LYS A 37 -15.85 8.29 0.20
CA LYS A 37 -17.00 7.99 -0.66
C LYS A 37 -16.62 8.03 -2.14
N VAL A 38 -15.76 8.95 -2.52
CA VAL A 38 -15.28 9.09 -3.91
C VAL A 38 -14.44 7.87 -4.30
N VAL A 39 -13.50 7.47 -3.45
CA VAL A 39 -12.67 6.27 -3.66
C VAL A 39 -13.53 5.01 -3.68
N TRP A 40 -14.43 4.87 -2.71
CA TRP A 40 -15.31 3.71 -2.63
C TRP A 40 -16.20 3.57 -3.86
N LYS A 41 -16.83 4.68 -4.31
CA LYS A 41 -17.67 4.69 -5.51
C LYS A 41 -16.91 4.17 -6.75
N LYS A 42 -15.67 4.60 -6.95
CA LYS A 42 -14.84 4.12 -8.06
C LYS A 42 -14.53 2.62 -7.92
N ILE A 43 -14.06 2.19 -6.76
CA ILE A 43 -13.68 0.79 -6.52
C ILE A 43 -14.91 -0.13 -6.65
N LYS A 44 -16.05 0.25 -6.06
CA LYS A 44 -17.30 -0.52 -6.12
C LYS A 44 -17.78 -0.74 -7.56
N LYS A 45 -17.55 0.24 -8.43
CA LYS A 45 -17.91 0.14 -9.86
C LYS A 45 -16.93 -0.77 -10.63
N GLU A 46 -15.64 -0.60 -10.44
CA GLU A 46 -14.63 -1.14 -11.36
C GLU A 46 -14.02 -2.48 -10.90
N ALA A 47 -13.90 -2.73 -9.59
CA ALA A 47 -13.28 -3.96 -9.09
C ALA A 47 -14.01 -5.25 -9.52
N PRO A 48 -15.37 -5.31 -9.55
CA PRO A 48 -16.09 -6.51 -10.02
C PRO A 48 -15.80 -6.87 -11.47
N GLU A 49 -15.58 -5.87 -12.35
CA GLU A 49 -15.24 -6.08 -13.77
C GLU A 49 -13.88 -6.80 -13.94
N LEU A 50 -13.03 -6.69 -12.92
CA LEU A 50 -11.72 -7.35 -12.84
C LEU A 50 -11.76 -8.66 -12.03
N GLY A 51 -12.94 -9.06 -11.54
CA GLY A 51 -13.11 -10.24 -10.69
C GLY A 51 -12.49 -10.07 -9.31
N LEU A 52 -12.42 -8.84 -8.79
CA LEU A 52 -11.92 -8.50 -7.47
C LEU A 52 -13.08 -8.13 -6.52
N ASP A 53 -12.93 -8.48 -5.25
CA ASP A 53 -13.86 -8.01 -4.22
C ASP A 53 -13.60 -6.52 -3.92
N PRO A 54 -14.60 -5.64 -4.00
CA PRO A 54 -14.42 -4.21 -3.78
C PRO A 54 -13.93 -3.87 -2.36
N SER A 55 -14.43 -4.58 -1.34
CA SER A 55 -14.04 -4.33 0.06
C SER A 55 -12.58 -4.71 0.30
N PHE A 56 -12.10 -5.76 -0.37
CA PHE A 56 -10.70 -6.13 -0.35
C PHE A 56 -9.81 -5.04 -0.98
N VAL A 57 -10.16 -4.54 -2.17
CA VAL A 57 -9.40 -3.47 -2.85
C VAL A 57 -9.38 -2.21 -1.98
N TYR A 58 -10.54 -1.83 -1.42
CA TYR A 58 -10.65 -0.67 -0.54
C TYR A 58 -9.77 -0.81 0.72
N ALA A 59 -9.74 -2.00 1.31
CA ALA A 59 -8.87 -2.29 2.44
C ALA A 59 -7.37 -2.18 2.09
N ILE A 60 -6.96 -2.61 0.89
CA ILE A 60 -5.58 -2.42 0.40
C ILE A 60 -5.26 -0.91 0.29
N CYS A 61 -6.14 -0.11 -0.30
CA CYS A 61 -5.96 1.35 -0.41
C CYS A 61 -5.71 2.01 0.96
N HIS A 62 -6.51 1.64 1.96
CA HIS A 62 -6.32 2.11 3.33
C HIS A 62 -5.04 1.60 3.99
N ALA A 63 -4.69 0.32 3.74
CA ALA A 63 -3.48 -0.27 4.30
C ALA A 63 -2.20 0.40 3.77
N GLU A 64 -2.20 0.81 2.51
CA GLU A 64 -1.01 1.37 1.86
C GLU A 64 -0.80 2.86 2.14
N SER A 65 -1.86 3.66 2.13
CA SER A 65 -1.70 5.12 2.23
C SER A 65 -2.73 5.84 3.10
N SER A 66 -3.75 5.14 3.62
CA SER A 66 -4.94 5.77 4.20
C SER A 66 -5.62 6.73 3.22
N LEU A 67 -5.63 6.39 1.93
CA LEU A 67 -6.17 7.17 0.80
C LEU A 67 -5.39 8.46 0.48
N ASN A 68 -4.13 8.58 0.88
CA ASN A 68 -3.30 9.69 0.49
C ASN A 68 -2.75 9.50 -0.93
N ALA A 69 -3.22 10.30 -1.89
CA ALA A 69 -2.77 10.26 -3.28
C ALA A 69 -1.30 10.65 -3.45
N ASN A 70 -0.78 11.50 -2.57
CA ASN A 70 0.61 11.95 -2.59
C ASN A 70 1.53 11.08 -1.72
N ALA A 71 1.06 9.92 -1.26
CA ALA A 71 1.92 9.03 -0.50
C ALA A 71 3.12 8.58 -1.35
N GLU A 72 4.31 8.73 -0.80
CA GLU A 72 5.56 8.33 -1.43
C GLU A 72 6.49 7.68 -0.40
N SER A 73 7.10 6.58 -0.80
CA SER A 73 8.19 5.93 -0.08
C SER A 73 9.44 5.89 -0.97
N SER A 74 10.53 5.33 -0.48
CA SER A 74 11.75 5.16 -1.29
C SER A 74 11.55 4.30 -2.55
N ILE A 75 10.48 3.50 -2.61
CA ILE A 75 10.27 2.52 -3.68
C ILE A 75 8.86 2.54 -4.29
N ALA A 76 7.90 3.23 -3.70
CA ALA A 76 6.49 3.14 -4.10
C ALA A 76 5.78 4.50 -4.05
N LYS A 77 4.76 4.69 -4.90
CA LYS A 77 4.02 5.94 -5.07
C LYS A 77 2.52 5.75 -5.11
N GLY A 78 1.83 6.80 -4.67
CA GLY A 78 0.40 6.98 -4.80
C GLY A 78 -0.44 6.21 -3.80
N LEU A 79 -1.74 6.27 -4.01
CA LEU A 79 -2.76 5.79 -3.07
C LEU A 79 -2.62 4.30 -2.74
N MET A 80 -2.28 3.46 -3.72
CA MET A 80 -2.05 2.02 -3.55
C MET A 80 -0.57 1.64 -3.40
N GLN A 81 0.35 2.61 -3.27
CA GLN A 81 1.79 2.40 -3.07
C GLN A 81 2.40 1.39 -4.06
N LEU A 82 2.16 1.63 -5.36
CA LEU A 82 2.74 0.79 -6.40
C LEU A 82 4.22 1.11 -6.60
N THR A 83 5.04 0.07 -6.72
CA THR A 83 6.44 0.21 -7.15
C THR A 83 6.51 0.38 -8.67
N GLU A 84 7.59 0.97 -9.19
CA GLU A 84 7.76 1.11 -10.63
C GLU A 84 7.76 -0.22 -11.41
N PRO A 85 8.39 -1.31 -10.92
CA PRO A 85 8.25 -2.62 -11.55
C PRO A 85 6.80 -3.12 -11.57
N ALA A 86 6.05 -3.02 -10.45
CA ALA A 86 4.65 -3.44 -10.40
C ALA A 86 3.76 -2.63 -11.35
N TRP A 87 4.06 -1.33 -11.49
CA TRP A 87 3.42 -0.44 -12.44
C TRP A 87 3.66 -0.88 -13.89
N SER A 88 4.93 -1.06 -14.26
CA SER A 88 5.35 -1.43 -15.62
C SER A 88 4.89 -2.84 -16.03
N ASP A 89 4.62 -3.71 -15.06
CA ASP A 89 4.10 -5.06 -15.29
C ASP A 89 2.69 -5.07 -15.91
N VAL A 90 1.91 -4.01 -15.74
CA VAL A 90 0.47 -3.99 -16.10
C VAL A 90 0.03 -2.80 -16.91
N THR A 91 0.90 -1.81 -17.11
CA THR A 91 0.59 -0.61 -17.91
C THR A 91 1.84 -0.04 -18.58
N THR A 92 1.63 0.67 -19.69
CA THR A 92 2.66 1.46 -20.39
C THR A 92 2.65 2.93 -19.97
N LEU A 93 1.76 3.35 -19.08
CA LEU A 93 1.71 4.71 -18.58
C LEU A 93 3.00 5.07 -17.83
N HIS A 94 3.45 6.30 -18.00
CA HIS A 94 4.66 6.75 -17.31
C HIS A 94 4.46 6.77 -15.80
N TYR A 95 5.39 6.19 -15.02
CA TYR A 95 5.29 6.02 -13.56
C TYR A 95 5.07 7.33 -12.78
N ARG A 96 5.43 8.51 -13.34
CA ARG A 96 5.09 9.81 -12.74
C ARG A 96 3.59 10.05 -12.54
N THR A 97 2.72 9.36 -13.32
CA THR A 97 1.26 9.46 -13.19
C THR A 97 0.71 8.68 -11.98
N ALA A 98 1.56 7.97 -11.24
CA ALA A 98 1.16 7.22 -10.04
C ALA A 98 0.60 8.10 -8.91
N PHE A 99 0.80 9.42 -8.93
CA PHE A 99 0.18 10.36 -8.00
C PHE A 99 -1.24 10.79 -8.42
N GLN A 100 -1.68 10.47 -9.64
CA GLN A 100 -3.07 10.64 -10.07
C GLN A 100 -3.89 9.50 -9.45
N TRP A 101 -4.71 9.82 -8.46
CA TRP A 101 -5.34 8.80 -7.62
C TRP A 101 -6.24 7.83 -8.39
N GLU A 102 -7.00 8.33 -9.39
CA GLU A 102 -7.82 7.48 -10.25
C GLU A 102 -6.97 6.46 -11.02
N THR A 103 -5.93 6.95 -11.68
CA THR A 103 -4.99 6.11 -12.43
C THR A 103 -4.26 5.13 -11.51
N ASN A 104 -3.90 5.57 -10.31
CA ASN A 104 -3.23 4.71 -9.34
C ASN A 104 -4.13 3.54 -8.89
N ILE A 105 -5.42 3.79 -8.64
CA ILE A 105 -6.39 2.74 -8.31
C ILE A 105 -6.59 1.78 -9.49
N GLU A 106 -6.76 2.30 -10.71
CA GLU A 106 -6.91 1.47 -11.92
C GLU A 106 -5.72 0.53 -12.11
N VAL A 107 -4.51 1.07 -12.09
CA VAL A 107 -3.28 0.27 -12.25
C VAL A 107 -3.08 -0.70 -11.08
N GLY A 108 -3.43 -0.27 -9.86
CA GLY A 108 -3.37 -1.13 -8.67
C GLY A 108 -4.33 -2.32 -8.76
N MET A 109 -5.54 -2.10 -9.27
CA MET A 109 -6.50 -3.19 -9.51
C MET A 109 -6.04 -4.12 -10.65
N LEU A 110 -5.43 -3.59 -11.71
CA LEU A 110 -4.82 -4.42 -12.76
C LEU A 110 -3.68 -5.28 -12.20
N TYR A 111 -2.86 -4.73 -11.32
CA TYR A 111 -1.80 -5.49 -10.66
C TYR A 111 -2.36 -6.57 -9.73
N LEU A 112 -3.42 -6.27 -8.95
CA LEU A 112 -4.13 -7.27 -8.15
C LEU A 112 -4.72 -8.39 -9.02
N LYS A 113 -5.34 -8.06 -10.16
CA LYS A 113 -5.85 -9.05 -11.14
C LYS A 113 -4.72 -9.94 -11.67
N ARG A 114 -3.56 -9.37 -12.00
CA ARG A 114 -2.39 -10.13 -12.43
C ARG A 114 -1.93 -11.11 -11.35
N LEU A 115 -1.75 -10.65 -10.12
CA LEU A 115 -1.35 -11.50 -8.99
C LEU A 115 -2.38 -12.60 -8.70
N LYS A 116 -3.68 -12.28 -8.80
CA LYS A 116 -4.76 -13.26 -8.69
C LYS A 116 -4.64 -14.34 -9.75
N GLY A 117 -4.46 -13.98 -11.02
CA GLY A 117 -4.27 -14.94 -12.11
C GLY A 117 -3.05 -15.84 -11.91
N MET A 118 -1.93 -15.30 -11.37
CA MET A 118 -0.75 -16.11 -11.03
C MET A 118 -1.05 -17.13 -9.92
N LEU A 119 -1.86 -16.79 -8.93
CA LEU A 119 -2.28 -17.71 -7.88
C LEU A 119 -3.29 -18.75 -8.38
N GLU A 120 -4.22 -18.35 -9.25
CA GLU A 120 -5.19 -19.23 -9.89
C GLU A 120 -4.51 -20.25 -10.81
N SER A 121 -3.48 -19.85 -11.54
CA SER A 121 -2.74 -20.75 -12.46
C SER A 121 -2.03 -21.93 -11.76
N VAL A 122 -1.92 -21.87 -10.44
CA VAL A 122 -1.33 -22.94 -9.60
C VAL A 122 -2.34 -23.49 -8.58
N ASP A 123 -3.64 -23.20 -8.74
CA ASP A 123 -4.75 -23.62 -7.87
C ASP A 123 -4.58 -23.20 -6.39
N LEU A 124 -3.92 -22.06 -6.14
CA LEU A 124 -3.60 -21.59 -4.79
C LEU A 124 -4.23 -20.21 -4.46
N PHE A 125 -5.20 -19.77 -5.25
CA PHE A 125 -5.84 -18.48 -4.98
C PHE A 125 -6.62 -18.50 -3.66
N THR A 126 -6.28 -17.54 -2.80
CA THR A 126 -7.09 -17.09 -1.66
C THR A 126 -6.81 -15.61 -1.43
N TYR A 127 -7.73 -14.86 -0.85
CA TYR A 127 -7.49 -13.45 -0.55
C TYR A 127 -6.33 -13.21 0.43
N PRO A 128 -6.07 -14.04 1.48
CA PRO A 128 -4.84 -13.92 2.27
C PRO A 128 -3.57 -14.03 1.44
N ARG A 129 -3.52 -14.97 0.48
CA ARG A 129 -2.36 -15.12 -0.42
C ARG A 129 -2.24 -13.96 -1.39
N LEU A 130 -3.37 -13.42 -1.89
CA LEU A 130 -3.38 -12.22 -2.73
C LEU A 130 -2.85 -11.01 -1.96
N ALA A 131 -3.30 -10.79 -0.71
CA ALA A 131 -2.79 -9.74 0.15
C ALA A 131 -1.29 -9.89 0.45
N ALA A 132 -0.82 -11.11 0.70
CA ALA A 132 0.60 -11.40 0.93
C ALA A 132 1.44 -11.16 -0.34
N SER A 133 0.93 -11.57 -1.51
CA SER A 133 1.58 -11.32 -2.81
C SER A 133 1.67 -9.84 -3.12
N TYR A 134 0.65 -9.07 -2.81
CA TYR A 134 0.66 -7.62 -3.00
C TYR A 134 1.68 -6.95 -2.09
N ARG A 135 1.66 -7.30 -0.79
CA ARG A 135 2.49 -6.65 0.24
C ARG A 135 3.98 -7.01 0.14
N TYR A 136 4.31 -8.25 -0.17
CA TYR A 136 5.67 -8.79 -0.10
C TYR A 136 6.19 -9.29 -1.44
N GLY A 137 5.35 -9.33 -2.47
CA GLY A 137 5.64 -9.88 -3.78
C GLY A 137 5.31 -11.36 -3.89
N TYR A 138 4.81 -11.77 -5.05
CA TYR A 138 4.50 -13.17 -5.38
C TYR A 138 5.71 -14.11 -5.20
N GLY A 139 6.91 -13.64 -5.60
CA GLY A 139 8.15 -14.40 -5.47
C GLY A 139 8.47 -14.76 -4.01
N ALA A 140 8.30 -13.81 -3.10
CA ALA A 140 8.51 -14.05 -1.67
C ALA A 140 7.49 -15.06 -1.11
N LEU A 141 6.21 -14.92 -1.47
CA LEU A 141 5.18 -15.89 -1.05
C LEU A 141 5.46 -17.30 -1.60
N ARG A 142 5.95 -17.39 -2.85
CA ARG A 142 6.34 -18.67 -3.46
C ARG A 142 7.52 -19.32 -2.73
N GLN A 143 8.52 -18.56 -2.30
CA GLN A 143 9.65 -19.05 -1.50
C GLN A 143 9.18 -19.67 -0.18
N GLU A 144 8.13 -19.10 0.42
CA GLU A 144 7.47 -19.64 1.62
C GLU A 144 6.41 -20.70 1.30
N GLN A 145 6.50 -21.34 0.10
CA GLN A 145 5.58 -22.39 -0.32
C GLN A 145 4.10 -21.98 -0.27
N PHE A 146 3.82 -20.72 -0.55
CA PHE A 146 2.49 -20.07 -0.48
C PHE A 146 1.82 -20.14 0.91
N MET A 147 2.63 -20.32 1.96
CA MET A 147 2.14 -20.31 3.35
C MET A 147 2.19 -18.91 3.94
N VAL A 148 1.04 -18.24 4.02
CA VAL A 148 0.94 -16.88 4.60
C VAL A 148 1.44 -16.85 6.06
N SER A 149 1.26 -17.96 6.80
CA SER A 149 1.74 -18.10 8.18
C SER A 149 3.27 -18.07 8.34
N ARG A 150 4.02 -18.31 7.27
CA ARG A 150 5.49 -18.23 7.24
C ARG A 150 6.00 -16.85 6.84
N MET A 151 5.13 -16.02 6.27
CA MET A 151 5.48 -14.64 5.91
C MET A 151 5.73 -13.81 7.16
N LYS A 152 6.56 -12.77 7.01
CA LYS A 152 6.73 -11.76 8.06
C LYS A 152 5.38 -11.19 8.46
N THR A 153 5.09 -11.16 9.76
CA THR A 153 3.86 -10.55 10.27
C THR A 153 3.84 -9.04 9.96
N PRO A 154 2.81 -8.54 9.26
CA PRO A 154 2.72 -7.11 8.96
C PRO A 154 2.55 -6.27 10.23
N ILE A 155 3.23 -5.11 10.30
CA ILE A 155 3.00 -4.12 11.37
C ILE A 155 1.60 -3.50 11.20
N ASN A 156 1.19 -3.24 9.95
CA ASN A 156 -0.10 -2.67 9.62
C ASN A 156 -1.24 -3.60 10.03
N ARG A 157 -2.21 -3.08 10.83
CA ARG A 157 -3.33 -3.86 11.37
C ARG A 157 -4.29 -4.37 10.29
N ILE A 158 -4.47 -3.62 9.20
CA ILE A 158 -5.36 -4.00 8.10
C ILE A 158 -4.78 -5.25 7.42
N TYR A 159 -3.48 -5.24 7.09
CA TYR A 159 -2.82 -6.41 6.51
C TYR A 159 -2.86 -7.64 7.42
N ARG A 160 -2.72 -7.47 8.75
CA ARG A 160 -2.87 -8.61 9.68
C ARG A 160 -4.25 -9.26 9.58
N LYS A 161 -5.30 -8.44 9.46
CA LYS A 161 -6.67 -8.93 9.30
C LYS A 161 -6.89 -9.59 7.93
N LEU A 162 -6.36 -9.01 6.85
CA LEU A 162 -6.39 -9.60 5.50
C LEU A 162 -5.65 -10.95 5.47
N PHE A 163 -4.50 -11.07 6.13
CA PHE A 163 -3.76 -12.34 6.24
C PHE A 163 -4.50 -13.40 7.05
N ALA A 164 -5.32 -12.98 8.01
CA ALA A 164 -6.20 -13.84 8.78
C ALA A 164 -7.51 -14.21 8.05
N GLY A 165 -7.70 -13.74 6.80
CA GLY A 165 -8.87 -14.07 5.99
C GLY A 165 -10.06 -13.11 6.13
N GLN A 166 -9.93 -12.02 6.88
CA GLN A 166 -10.97 -10.99 6.95
C GLN A 166 -10.93 -10.13 5.67
N LEU A 167 -11.95 -10.24 4.83
CA LEU A 167 -12.01 -9.58 3.53
C LEU A 167 -12.23 -8.07 3.61
N ALA A 168 -13.07 -7.64 4.54
CA ALA A 168 -13.45 -6.25 4.76
C ALA A 168 -12.99 -5.74 6.15
N PRO A 169 -11.66 -5.63 6.40
CA PRO A 169 -11.14 -5.15 7.67
C PRO A 169 -11.32 -3.64 7.88
N VAL A 170 -11.69 -2.92 6.84
CA VAL A 170 -12.12 -1.51 6.83
C VAL A 170 -13.55 -1.48 6.33
N THR A 171 -14.43 -0.86 7.10
CA THR A 171 -15.84 -0.70 6.71
C THR A 171 -15.93 0.37 5.63
N PRO A 172 -16.46 0.04 4.44
CA PRO A 172 -16.71 1.06 3.42
C PRO A 172 -17.72 2.11 3.92
N PRO A 173 -17.66 3.34 3.39
CA PRO A 173 -18.62 4.38 3.75
C PRO A 173 -20.04 4.02 3.28
N GLU A 174 -21.04 4.45 4.04
CA GLU A 174 -22.45 4.37 3.64
C GLU A 174 -22.71 5.31 2.45
N GLU A 175 -23.58 4.86 1.55
CA GLU A 175 -23.98 5.61 0.33
C GLU A 175 -24.87 6.81 0.64
#